data_4914cfc008f38b635b92a421509ae302
#
_entry.id   4914cfc008f38b635b92a421509ae302
#
_cell.length_a   1.000
_cell.length_b   1.000
_cell.length_c   1.000
_cell.angle_alpha   90.00
_cell.angle_beta   90.00
_cell.angle_gamma   90.00
#
_symmetry.space_group_name_H-M   'P 1'
#
loop_
_entity.id
_entity.type
_entity.pdbx_description
1 polymer ?
#
loop_
_entity_poly.entity_id
_entity_poly.type
_entity_poly.pdbx_seq_one_letter_code
_entity_poly.pdbx_strand_id
1 'polypeptide(L)'
;MPASTRSFLFPDVNVWVALTYQGHVHHSAAKGWFVSLHADARLFFCRVTHLGLLRLLTTEAVMGDEVMSQTSAWEAYDRRLEDSRVAFLAEPPAVEQAFRAMSHLGRPAAKDWADSYLAAFAAVSDLTVVTFDQALHSKVRQAIILK
;
A
#
# COMPACT_ATOMS: atom_id res chain seq x y z
N MET A 1 2.65 -24.30 21.98
CA MET A 1 3.36 -23.11 21.59
C MET A 1 2.73 -22.49 20.35
N PRO A 2 2.30 -21.25 20.41
CA PRO A 2 1.72 -20.65 19.23
C PRO A 2 2.78 -20.54 18.15
N ALA A 3 2.46 -20.99 16.97
CA ALA A 3 3.31 -20.76 15.81
C ALA A 3 3.50 -19.24 15.65
N SER A 4 4.73 -18.83 15.41
CA SER A 4 5.04 -17.47 15.03
C SER A 4 4.23 -17.18 13.76
N THR A 5 3.18 -16.37 13.88
CA THR A 5 2.40 -15.97 12.72
C THR A 5 3.14 -14.84 12.02
N ARG A 6 3.74 -15.18 10.89
CA ARG A 6 4.35 -14.18 10.02
C ARG A 6 3.25 -13.34 9.40
N SER A 7 3.32 -12.03 9.57
CA SER A 7 2.36 -11.10 8.98
C SER A 7 2.80 -10.73 7.57
N PHE A 8 1.92 -10.95 6.60
CA PHE A 8 2.13 -10.54 5.21
C PHE A 8 1.22 -9.36 4.92
N LEU A 9 1.80 -8.17 4.82
CA LEU A 9 1.09 -6.91 4.82
C LEU A 9 1.18 -6.24 3.45
N PHE A 10 0.10 -5.57 3.08
CA PHE A 10 -0.02 -4.91 1.78
C PHE A 10 -0.53 -3.48 1.99
N PRO A 11 0.38 -2.56 2.35
CA PRO A 11 -0.02 -1.16 2.55
C PRO A 11 -0.47 -0.52 1.24
N ASP A 12 -1.55 0.28 1.31
CA ASP A 12 -1.95 1.07 0.17
C ASP A 12 -1.02 2.29 0.00
N VAL A 13 -1.22 3.03 -1.08
CA VAL A 13 -0.35 4.15 -1.45
C VAL A 13 -0.27 5.20 -0.34
N ASN A 14 -1.41 5.51 0.30
CA ASN A 14 -1.45 6.55 1.33
C ASN A 14 -0.64 6.19 2.56
N VAL A 15 -0.56 4.91 2.90
CA VAL A 15 0.29 4.46 4.01
C VAL A 15 1.77 4.65 3.65
N TRP A 16 2.16 4.26 2.43
CA TRP A 16 3.53 4.43 1.98
C TRP A 16 3.94 5.91 1.93
N VAL A 17 3.06 6.79 1.43
CA VAL A 17 3.32 8.24 1.40
C VAL A 17 3.43 8.79 2.81
N ALA A 18 2.53 8.40 3.71
CA ALA A 18 2.56 8.85 5.09
C ALA A 18 3.85 8.45 5.80
N LEU A 19 4.37 7.26 5.52
CA LEU A 19 5.66 6.80 6.07
C LEU A 19 6.83 7.61 5.52
N THR A 20 6.78 7.99 4.25
CA THR A 20 7.89 8.61 3.54
C THR A 20 7.93 10.13 3.73
N TYR A 21 6.76 10.78 3.80
CA TYR A 21 6.66 12.24 3.90
C TYR A 21 6.34 12.66 5.33
N GLN A 22 7.30 13.28 6.02
CA GLN A 22 7.14 13.70 7.41
C GLN A 22 6.02 14.74 7.61
N GLY A 23 5.73 15.55 6.59
CA GLY A 23 4.66 16.54 6.65
C GLY A 23 3.26 15.98 6.43
N HIS A 24 3.13 14.68 6.16
CA HIS A 24 1.82 14.05 5.95
C HIS A 24 1.01 14.03 7.25
N VAL A 25 -0.29 14.31 7.15
CA VAL A 25 -1.20 14.37 8.31
C VAL A 25 -1.18 13.06 9.12
N HIS A 26 -0.97 11.92 8.47
CA HIS A 26 -0.93 10.61 9.11
C HIS A 26 0.49 10.08 9.33
N HIS A 27 1.51 10.93 9.19
CA HIS A 27 2.90 10.45 9.33
C HIS A 27 3.17 9.78 10.67
N SER A 28 2.78 10.41 11.77
CA SER A 28 3.03 9.87 13.11
C SER A 28 2.34 8.52 13.31
N ALA A 29 1.10 8.40 12.87
CA ALA A 29 0.34 7.14 12.98
C ALA A 29 0.98 6.04 12.15
N ALA A 30 1.36 6.33 10.91
CA ALA A 30 2.00 5.36 10.01
C ALA A 30 3.36 4.94 10.56
N LYS A 31 4.17 5.90 11.00
CA LYS A 31 5.50 5.62 11.55
C LYS A 31 5.43 4.78 12.82
N GLY A 32 4.52 5.13 13.72
CA GLY A 32 4.33 4.37 14.96
C GLY A 32 3.93 2.92 14.68
N TRP A 33 3.01 2.73 13.73
CA TRP A 33 2.62 1.40 13.30
C TRP A 33 3.80 0.62 12.71
N PHE A 34 4.53 1.23 11.78
CA PHE A 34 5.65 0.60 11.08
C PHE A 34 6.76 0.17 12.05
N VAL A 35 7.11 1.05 13.00
CA VAL A 35 8.14 0.77 14.01
C VAL A 35 7.71 -0.36 14.95
N SER A 36 6.40 -0.49 15.22
CA SER A 36 5.88 -1.54 16.10
C SER A 36 5.88 -2.94 15.48
N LEU A 37 6.09 -3.05 14.17
CA LEU A 37 6.03 -4.33 13.47
C LEU A 37 7.19 -5.23 13.86
N HIS A 38 6.89 -6.52 14.00
CA HIS A 38 7.90 -7.53 14.30
C HIS A 38 8.88 -7.68 13.13
N ALA A 39 10.09 -8.16 13.43
CA ALA A 39 11.10 -8.41 12.41
C ALA A 39 10.67 -9.44 11.35
N ASP A 40 9.74 -10.31 11.71
CA ASP A 40 9.19 -11.33 10.79
C ASP A 40 8.08 -10.80 9.89
N ALA A 41 7.61 -9.58 10.10
CA ALA A 41 6.61 -8.97 9.23
C ALA A 41 7.20 -8.80 7.83
N ARG A 42 6.35 -8.93 6.81
CA ARG A 42 6.73 -8.68 5.41
C ARG A 42 5.73 -7.72 4.81
N LEU A 43 6.23 -6.66 4.20
CA LEU A 43 5.41 -5.62 3.59
C LEU A 43 5.71 -5.59 2.10
N PHE A 44 4.67 -5.53 1.28
CA PHE A 44 4.85 -5.66 -0.16
C PHE A 44 4.35 -4.45 -0.91
N PHE A 45 5.16 -3.98 -1.85
CA PHE A 45 4.71 -3.16 -2.94
C PHE A 45 4.24 -4.06 -4.08
N CYS A 46 3.21 -3.63 -4.80
CA CYS A 46 2.96 -4.09 -6.15
C CYS A 46 3.24 -2.93 -7.12
N ARG A 47 3.14 -3.17 -8.41
CA ARG A 47 3.44 -2.11 -9.38
C ARG A 47 2.54 -0.89 -9.20
N VAL A 48 1.25 -1.11 -8.90
CA VAL A 48 0.30 -0.01 -8.73
C VAL A 48 0.65 0.85 -7.50
N THR A 49 0.97 0.25 -6.38
CA THR A 49 1.35 1.01 -5.18
C THR A 49 2.71 1.68 -5.34
N HIS A 50 3.64 1.04 -6.01
CA HIS A 50 4.93 1.61 -6.35
C HIS A 50 4.78 2.87 -7.23
N LEU A 51 4.02 2.77 -8.32
CA LEU A 51 3.74 3.91 -9.19
C LEU A 51 3.01 5.02 -8.44
N GLY A 52 2.05 4.65 -7.60
CA GLY A 52 1.30 5.60 -6.79
C GLY A 52 2.19 6.38 -5.85
N LEU A 53 3.12 5.72 -5.18
CA LEU A 53 4.09 6.38 -4.30
C LEU A 53 4.94 7.39 -5.09
N LEU A 54 5.55 6.94 -6.19
CA LEU A 54 6.38 7.82 -7.01
C LEU A 54 5.60 9.04 -7.51
N ARG A 55 4.35 8.83 -7.95
CA ARG A 55 3.51 9.92 -8.44
C ARG A 55 3.19 10.93 -7.35
N LEU A 56 2.80 10.46 -6.17
CA LEU A 56 2.43 11.37 -5.08
C LEU A 56 3.64 12.12 -4.52
N LEU A 57 4.81 11.49 -4.44
CA LEU A 57 6.03 12.16 -4.00
C LEU A 57 6.47 13.28 -4.97
N THR A 58 6.06 13.21 -6.22
CA THR A 58 6.38 14.19 -7.25
C THR A 58 5.19 15.11 -7.57
N THR A 59 4.15 15.12 -6.72
CA THR A 59 2.96 15.95 -6.88
C THR A 59 3.00 17.11 -5.88
N GLU A 60 3.11 18.33 -6.39
CA GLU A 60 3.21 19.53 -5.54
C GLU A 60 1.98 19.72 -4.64
N ALA A 61 0.79 19.42 -5.17
CA ALA A 61 -0.46 19.54 -4.37
C ALA A 61 -0.44 18.65 -3.13
N VAL A 62 0.31 17.55 -3.15
CA VAL A 62 0.44 16.61 -2.03
C VAL A 62 1.60 17.02 -1.12
N MET A 63 2.73 17.36 -1.71
CA MET A 63 4.00 17.50 -1.00
C MET A 63 4.36 18.96 -0.67
N GLY A 64 3.69 19.93 -1.29
CA GLY A 64 4.04 21.35 -1.11
C GLY A 64 5.49 21.62 -1.48
N ASP A 65 6.21 22.32 -0.61
CA ASP A 65 7.62 22.67 -0.82
C ASP A 65 8.55 21.44 -0.78
N GLU A 66 8.07 20.33 -0.25
CA GLU A 66 8.84 19.08 -0.16
C GLU A 66 8.70 18.21 -1.42
N VAL A 67 8.07 18.72 -2.47
CA VAL A 67 7.87 17.97 -3.72
C VAL A 67 9.21 17.50 -4.27
N MET A 68 9.26 16.25 -4.71
CA MET A 68 10.49 15.59 -5.13
C MET A 68 10.64 15.60 -6.64
N SER A 69 11.90 15.58 -7.10
CA SER A 69 12.23 15.21 -8.47
C SER A 69 12.01 13.70 -8.66
N GLN A 70 12.01 13.24 -9.91
CA GLN A 70 11.94 11.80 -10.18
C GLN A 70 13.12 11.06 -9.55
N THR A 71 14.33 11.62 -9.65
CA THR A 71 15.52 11.03 -9.04
C THR A 71 15.36 10.85 -7.53
N SER A 72 14.89 11.90 -6.84
CA SER A 72 14.68 11.84 -5.38
C SER A 72 13.58 10.87 -5.00
N ALA A 73 12.53 10.77 -5.81
CA ALA A 73 11.44 9.82 -5.55
C ALA A 73 11.93 8.36 -5.66
N TRP A 74 12.76 8.05 -6.67
CA TRP A 74 13.38 6.74 -6.79
C TRP A 74 14.27 6.42 -5.58
N GLU A 75 15.06 7.39 -5.12
CA GLU A 75 15.90 7.22 -3.93
C GLU A 75 15.07 6.94 -2.69
N ALA A 76 13.93 7.62 -2.54
CA ALA A 76 13.02 7.39 -1.41
C ALA A 76 12.45 5.97 -1.45
N TYR A 77 12.04 5.49 -2.63
CA TYR A 77 11.57 4.12 -2.80
C TYR A 77 12.68 3.11 -2.49
N ASP A 78 13.88 3.34 -3.01
CA ASP A 78 15.02 2.43 -2.78
C ASP A 78 15.37 2.33 -1.29
N ARG A 79 15.26 3.44 -0.56
CA ARG A 79 15.47 3.43 0.89
C ARG A 79 14.45 2.55 1.62
N ARG A 80 13.19 2.52 1.13
CA ARG A 80 12.18 1.61 1.70
C ARG A 80 12.58 0.16 1.50
N LEU A 81 13.10 -0.17 0.34
CA LEU A 81 13.54 -1.54 0.02
C LEU A 81 14.79 -1.97 0.80
N GLU A 82 15.54 -1.04 1.39
CA GLU A 82 16.67 -1.38 2.27
C GLU A 82 16.21 -2.06 3.56
N ASP A 83 14.99 -1.82 4.00
CA ASP A 83 14.41 -2.54 5.14
C ASP A 83 14.13 -3.98 4.68
N SER A 84 14.72 -4.95 5.38
CA SER A 84 14.61 -6.37 5.00
C SER A 84 13.18 -6.91 5.03
N ARG A 85 12.26 -6.20 5.68
CA ARG A 85 10.85 -6.57 5.73
C ARG A 85 10.07 -6.14 4.49
N VAL A 86 10.62 -5.23 3.69
CA VAL A 86 9.93 -4.60 2.55
C VAL A 86 10.43 -5.22 1.24
N ALA A 87 9.50 -5.59 0.37
CA ALA A 87 9.83 -6.17 -0.93
C ALA A 87 8.78 -5.78 -1.98
N PHE A 88 9.16 -5.95 -3.23
CA PHE A 88 8.24 -5.82 -4.37
C PHE A 88 7.71 -7.21 -4.72
N LEU A 89 6.40 -7.30 -4.93
CA LEU A 89 5.75 -8.56 -5.33
C LEU A 89 5.16 -8.38 -6.73
N ALA A 90 5.58 -9.23 -7.65
CA ALA A 90 5.06 -9.23 -9.01
C ALA A 90 3.62 -9.72 -9.02
N GLU A 91 2.83 -9.24 -9.99
CA GLU A 91 1.42 -9.60 -10.09
C GLU A 91 1.27 -11.10 -10.40
N PRO A 92 0.60 -11.85 -9.51
CA PRO A 92 0.29 -13.25 -9.81
C PRO A 92 -0.70 -13.37 -10.99
N PRO A 93 -0.60 -14.43 -11.79
CA PRO A 93 -1.50 -14.60 -12.96
C PRO A 93 -3.00 -14.60 -12.62
N ALA A 94 -3.37 -15.05 -11.42
CA ALA A 94 -4.77 -15.13 -11.01
C ALA A 94 -5.41 -13.77 -10.67
N VAL A 95 -4.63 -12.69 -10.61
CA VAL A 95 -5.15 -11.35 -10.25
C VAL A 95 -6.15 -10.85 -11.29
N GLU A 96 -5.92 -11.08 -12.57
CA GLU A 96 -6.82 -10.60 -13.63
C GLU A 96 -8.25 -11.10 -13.40
N GLN A 97 -8.41 -12.38 -13.15
CA GLN A 97 -9.72 -13.00 -12.91
C GLN A 97 -10.39 -12.47 -11.64
N ALA A 98 -9.64 -12.39 -10.56
CA ALA A 98 -10.14 -11.85 -9.29
C ALA A 98 -10.52 -10.38 -9.42
N PHE A 99 -9.72 -9.60 -10.12
CA PHE A 99 -9.99 -8.20 -10.38
C PHE A 99 -11.29 -8.02 -11.16
N ARG A 100 -11.49 -8.81 -12.22
CA ARG A 100 -12.75 -8.77 -12.98
C ARG A 100 -13.94 -9.09 -12.09
N ALA A 101 -13.81 -10.11 -11.23
CA ALA A 101 -14.90 -10.50 -10.34
C ALA A 101 -15.24 -9.42 -9.30
N MET A 102 -14.27 -8.60 -8.89
CA MET A 102 -14.45 -7.57 -7.87
C MET A 102 -14.81 -6.19 -8.43
N SER A 103 -14.82 -6.03 -9.76
CA SER A 103 -15.06 -4.74 -10.41
C SER A 103 -16.26 -4.82 -11.37
N HIS A 104 -17.40 -5.21 -10.84
CA HIS A 104 -18.62 -5.49 -11.59
C HIS A 104 -19.78 -4.55 -11.29
N LEU A 105 -19.49 -3.35 -10.80
CA LEU A 105 -20.57 -2.39 -10.52
C LEU A 105 -21.28 -1.99 -11.80
N GLY A 106 -22.60 -1.95 -11.77
CA GLY A 106 -23.44 -1.59 -12.90
C GLY A 106 -23.54 -0.07 -13.14
N ARG A 107 -22.54 0.70 -12.68
CA ARG A 107 -22.47 2.16 -12.80
C ARG A 107 -21.01 2.58 -13.08
N PRO A 108 -20.79 3.81 -13.60
CA PRO A 108 -19.43 4.26 -13.94
C PRO A 108 -18.65 4.68 -12.69
N ALA A 109 -18.21 3.70 -11.91
CA ALA A 109 -17.49 3.88 -10.64
C ALA A 109 -15.99 4.05 -10.88
N ALA A 110 -15.59 5.20 -11.41
CA ALA A 110 -14.20 5.45 -11.82
C ALA A 110 -13.19 5.32 -10.67
N LYS A 111 -13.58 5.64 -9.45
CA LYS A 111 -12.71 5.58 -8.29
C LYS A 111 -12.57 4.18 -7.70
N ASP A 112 -13.42 3.26 -8.13
CA ASP A 112 -13.43 1.89 -7.61
C ASP A 112 -12.35 1.00 -8.23
N TRP A 113 -11.81 1.36 -9.39
CA TRP A 113 -10.85 0.52 -10.11
C TRP A 113 -9.63 0.15 -9.28
N ALA A 114 -8.98 1.16 -8.68
CA ALA A 114 -7.77 0.94 -7.91
C ALA A 114 -8.04 0.10 -6.66
N ASP A 115 -9.13 0.39 -5.94
CA ASP A 115 -9.50 -0.36 -4.75
C ASP A 115 -9.83 -1.82 -5.07
N SER A 116 -10.56 -2.05 -6.17
CA SER A 116 -10.87 -3.40 -6.64
C SER A 116 -9.60 -4.17 -7.03
N TYR A 117 -8.67 -3.50 -7.68
CA TYR A 117 -7.38 -4.12 -8.04
C TYR A 117 -6.58 -4.51 -6.79
N LEU A 118 -6.46 -3.61 -5.82
CA LEU A 118 -5.72 -3.90 -4.59
C LEU A 118 -6.39 -5.03 -3.80
N ALA A 119 -7.73 -5.03 -3.74
CA ALA A 119 -8.48 -6.11 -3.09
C ALA A 119 -8.23 -7.45 -3.76
N ALA A 120 -8.24 -7.49 -5.09
CA ALA A 120 -7.98 -8.71 -5.87
C ALA A 120 -6.55 -9.21 -5.66
N PHE A 121 -5.57 -8.29 -5.72
CA PHE A 121 -4.17 -8.63 -5.51
C PHE A 121 -3.96 -9.24 -4.11
N ALA A 122 -4.51 -8.60 -3.09
CA ALA A 122 -4.40 -9.06 -1.72
C ALA A 122 -5.06 -10.44 -1.52
N ALA A 123 -6.24 -10.66 -2.11
CA ALA A 123 -6.95 -11.92 -1.99
C ALA A 123 -6.17 -13.08 -2.64
N VAL A 124 -5.65 -12.86 -3.84
CA VAL A 124 -4.88 -13.89 -4.58
C VAL A 124 -3.56 -14.20 -3.88
N SER A 125 -2.92 -13.19 -3.30
CA SER A 125 -1.61 -13.31 -2.66
C SER A 125 -1.70 -13.61 -1.17
N ASP A 126 -2.90 -13.70 -0.61
CA ASP A 126 -3.15 -13.91 0.82
C ASP A 126 -2.45 -12.85 1.69
N LEU A 127 -2.67 -11.58 1.36
CA LEU A 127 -2.09 -10.45 2.07
C LEU A 127 -3.14 -9.71 2.86
N THR A 128 -2.71 -9.10 3.97
CA THR A 128 -3.55 -8.19 4.76
C THR A 128 -3.32 -6.76 4.28
N VAL A 129 -4.36 -6.13 3.76
CA VAL A 129 -4.31 -4.72 3.33
C VAL A 129 -4.20 -3.81 4.56
N VAL A 130 -3.33 -2.81 4.48
CA VAL A 130 -3.18 -1.80 5.53
C VAL A 130 -3.52 -0.44 4.92
N THR A 131 -4.45 0.27 5.52
CA THR A 131 -4.97 1.50 4.91
C THR A 131 -5.49 2.48 5.96
N PHE A 132 -5.56 3.76 5.59
CA PHE A 132 -6.31 4.78 6.34
C PHE A 132 -7.72 4.96 5.77
N ASP A 133 -8.02 4.36 4.61
CA ASP A 133 -9.25 4.56 3.88
C ASP A 133 -10.30 3.53 4.27
N GLN A 134 -11.40 4.01 4.87
CA GLN A 134 -12.49 3.15 5.32
C GLN A 134 -13.16 2.44 4.13
N ALA A 135 -13.26 3.07 2.98
CA ALA A 135 -13.87 2.46 1.80
C ALA A 135 -13.07 1.24 1.33
N LEU A 136 -11.74 1.37 1.26
CA LEU A 136 -10.89 0.23 0.91
C LEU A 136 -10.94 -0.85 1.99
N HIS A 137 -10.88 -0.47 3.25
CA HIS A 137 -10.99 -1.41 4.38
C HIS A 137 -12.27 -2.25 4.29
N SER A 138 -13.39 -1.62 3.96
CA SER A 138 -14.68 -2.31 3.85
C SER A 138 -14.76 -3.27 2.66
N LYS A 139 -13.94 -3.05 1.64
CA LYS A 139 -13.94 -3.86 0.42
C LYS A 139 -13.08 -5.12 0.54
N VAL A 140 -12.14 -5.12 1.46
CA VAL A 140 -11.14 -6.18 1.59
C VAL A 140 -11.49 -7.11 2.75
N ARG A 141 -11.32 -8.41 2.53
CA ARG A 141 -11.63 -9.42 3.55
C ARG A 141 -10.67 -9.38 4.73
N GLN A 142 -9.36 -9.19 4.46
CA GLN A 142 -8.35 -9.09 5.50
C GLN A 142 -7.72 -7.70 5.41
N ALA A 143 -8.10 -6.83 6.34
CA ALA A 143 -7.61 -5.46 6.32
C ALA A 143 -7.43 -4.89 7.73
N ILE A 144 -6.41 -4.05 7.86
CA ILE A 144 -6.14 -3.25 9.06
C ILE A 144 -6.39 -1.80 8.69
N ILE A 145 -7.22 -1.11 9.47
CA ILE A 145 -7.37 0.33 9.31
C ILE A 145 -6.51 1.07 10.34
N LEU A 146 -5.68 1.97 9.85
CA LEU A 146 -4.87 2.85 10.72
C LEU A 146 -5.64 4.12 11.04
N LYS A 147 -5.43 4.66 12.20
CA LYS A 147 -6.12 5.86 12.67
C LYS A 147 -5.16 6.94 13.13
#